data_1116ac9915c8a5261f5665ded080c210
#
_entry.id   1116ac9915c8a5261f5665ded080c210
#
_cell.length_a   1.000
_cell.length_b   1.000
_cell.length_c   1.000
_cell.angle_alpha   90.00
_cell.angle_beta   90.00
_cell.angle_gamma   90.00
#
_symmetry.space_group_name_H-M   'P 1'
#
loop_
_entity.id
_entity.type
_entity.pdbx_description
1 polymer ?
#
loop_
_entity_poly.entity_id
_entity_poly.type
_entity_poly.pdbx_seq_one_letter_code
_entity_poly.pdbx_strand_id
1 'polypeptide(L)'
;MARAVSNRRKMLNTALAWLVGLVIFFPILWIIVLSFKTEGDAIRTPLEVLSSVWTLESYAVVQDRSDYFKHFTNSVIIALGSTLLGILVAVPAAWSMAFVPSKRTRGILMWMLSTKMLPAVGVLYPIYLLFIELGLLDSRTGLVVVLMLINLPIIVWMLYTYFREIPAEILEAARMDGANLRSELLYVLTPMAIPGIASTILLNVILAWNEAFWTLNLTAAKAAPLTAFIASYSSPEGLFYAKLSAASVMAIMPILIMGWFSQKQLVRGLTFGAVK
;
A
#
# COMPACT_ATOMS: atom_id res chain seq x y z
N MET A 1 -13.45 19.91 33.14
CA MET A 1 -14.33 20.79 32.33
C MET A 1 -13.55 21.29 31.12
N ALA A 2 -13.87 20.82 29.93
CA ALA A 2 -13.24 21.29 28.70
C ALA A 2 -13.72 22.72 28.41
N ARG A 3 -12.79 23.70 28.42
CA ARG A 3 -13.08 25.09 28.10
C ARG A 3 -13.66 25.18 26.68
N ALA A 4 -14.91 25.70 26.53
CA ALA A 4 -15.52 25.90 25.23
C ALA A 4 -14.64 26.78 24.35
N VAL A 5 -14.16 26.23 23.23
CA VAL A 5 -13.31 26.96 22.29
C VAL A 5 -14.15 28.04 21.62
N SER A 6 -13.70 29.32 21.69
CA SER A 6 -14.43 30.43 21.07
C SER A 6 -14.58 30.24 19.56
N ASN A 7 -15.67 30.75 18.98
CA ASN A 7 -15.95 30.63 17.53
C ASN A 7 -14.82 31.22 16.67
N ARG A 8 -14.18 32.32 17.11
CA ARG A 8 -13.01 32.90 16.44
C ARG A 8 -11.86 31.92 16.35
N ARG A 9 -11.56 31.20 17.45
CA ARG A 9 -10.48 30.20 17.48
C ARG A 9 -10.80 28.98 16.63
N LYS A 10 -12.07 28.57 16.56
CA LYS A 10 -12.50 27.51 15.64
C LYS A 10 -12.32 27.92 14.18
N MET A 11 -12.76 29.11 13.80
CA MET A 11 -12.56 29.63 12.43
C MET A 11 -11.08 29.73 12.06
N LEU A 12 -10.24 30.26 12.95
CA LEU A 12 -8.79 30.37 12.72
C LEU A 12 -8.16 28.98 12.52
N ASN A 13 -8.48 28.03 13.40
CA ASN A 13 -7.96 26.66 13.29
C ASN A 13 -8.44 25.98 12.00
N THR A 14 -9.67 26.19 11.60
CA THR A 14 -10.21 25.66 10.33
C THR A 14 -9.50 26.29 9.12
N ALA A 15 -9.29 27.60 9.12
CA ALA A 15 -8.57 28.29 8.05
C ALA A 15 -7.11 27.81 7.95
N LEU A 16 -6.42 27.67 9.10
CA LEU A 16 -5.06 27.09 9.15
C LEU A 16 -5.04 25.65 8.64
N ALA A 17 -6.01 24.83 9.03
CA ALA A 17 -6.10 23.45 8.55
C ALA A 17 -6.29 23.37 7.02
N TRP A 18 -7.12 24.23 6.46
CA TRP A 18 -7.30 24.32 5.00
C TRP A 18 -6.03 24.83 4.31
N LEU A 19 -5.37 25.84 4.86
CA LEU A 19 -4.12 26.37 4.29
C LEU A 19 -3.02 25.29 4.28
N VAL A 20 -2.83 24.59 5.41
CA VAL A 20 -1.88 23.47 5.49
C VAL A 20 -2.28 22.36 4.51
N GLY A 21 -3.57 22.03 4.43
CA GLY A 21 -4.08 21.03 3.47
C GLY A 21 -3.78 21.42 2.02
N LEU A 22 -3.99 22.67 1.63
CA LEU A 22 -3.68 23.18 0.29
C LEU A 22 -2.18 23.14 -0.02
N VAL A 23 -1.32 23.51 0.94
CA VAL A 23 0.13 23.44 0.77
C VAL A 23 0.60 22.01 0.57
N ILE A 24 0.08 21.06 1.36
CA ILE A 24 0.43 19.63 1.22
C ILE A 24 -0.11 19.06 -0.09
N PHE A 25 -1.29 19.49 -0.53
CA PHE A 25 -1.92 19.00 -1.75
C PHE A 25 -1.38 19.65 -3.02
N PHE A 26 -0.71 20.80 -2.91
CA PHE A 26 -0.21 21.57 -4.05
C PHE A 26 0.67 20.75 -5.01
N PRO A 27 1.65 19.95 -4.57
CA PRO A 27 2.46 19.12 -5.48
C PRO A 27 1.60 18.15 -6.32
N ILE A 28 0.54 17.58 -5.71
CA ILE A 28 -0.37 16.66 -6.41
C ILE A 28 -1.17 17.44 -7.45
N LEU A 29 -1.72 18.61 -7.09
CA LEU A 29 -2.40 19.49 -8.04
C LEU A 29 -1.50 19.88 -9.19
N TRP A 30 -0.22 20.18 -8.92
CA TRP A 30 0.74 20.54 -9.93
C TRP A 30 1.00 19.39 -10.91
N ILE A 31 1.17 18.17 -10.44
CA ILE A 31 1.26 16.96 -11.28
C ILE A 31 0.00 16.81 -12.14
N ILE A 32 -1.19 17.01 -11.57
CA ILE A 32 -2.45 16.97 -12.35
C ILE A 32 -2.47 18.05 -13.43
N VAL A 33 -2.05 19.28 -13.14
CA VAL A 33 -1.94 20.35 -14.14
C VAL A 33 -0.97 19.98 -15.26
N LEU A 34 0.24 19.52 -14.92
CA LEU A 34 1.27 19.13 -15.90
C LEU A 34 0.81 17.97 -16.80
N SER A 35 -0.02 17.06 -16.28
CA SER A 35 -0.52 15.92 -17.05
C SER A 35 -1.39 16.32 -18.26
N PHE A 36 -1.95 17.52 -18.23
CA PHE A 36 -2.75 18.10 -19.33
C PHE A 36 -1.96 19.09 -20.22
N LYS A 37 -0.64 19.08 -20.14
CA LYS A 37 0.21 19.97 -20.92
C LYS A 37 1.05 19.20 -21.93
N THR A 38 1.60 19.94 -22.93
CA THR A 38 2.62 19.39 -23.80
C THR A 38 3.97 19.32 -23.06
N GLU A 39 4.91 18.49 -23.52
CA GLU A 39 6.25 18.45 -22.90
C GLU A 39 6.96 19.81 -22.97
N GLY A 40 6.79 20.55 -24.07
CA GLY A 40 7.41 21.88 -24.24
C GLY A 40 6.82 22.92 -23.28
N ASP A 41 5.53 22.81 -22.92
CA ASP A 41 4.90 23.71 -21.99
C ASP A 41 5.20 23.33 -20.53
N ALA A 42 5.33 22.03 -20.23
CA ALA A 42 5.55 21.53 -18.88
C ALA A 42 6.87 21.99 -18.22
N ILE A 43 7.84 22.43 -19.02
CA ILE A 43 9.15 22.93 -18.55
C ILE A 43 9.22 24.46 -18.42
N ARG A 44 8.13 25.17 -18.74
CA ARG A 44 8.05 26.63 -18.64
C ARG A 44 7.82 27.11 -17.22
N THR A 45 7.80 28.42 -17.03
CA THR A 45 7.46 29.02 -15.73
C THR A 45 6.03 28.66 -15.30
N PRO A 46 5.72 28.59 -14.00
CA PRO A 46 4.39 28.19 -13.52
C PRO A 46 3.23 29.00 -14.12
N LEU A 47 3.45 30.31 -14.34
CA LEU A 47 2.43 31.19 -14.92
C LEU A 47 2.17 30.86 -16.39
N GLU A 48 3.22 30.60 -17.16
CA GLU A 48 3.12 30.18 -18.57
C GLU A 48 2.50 28.80 -18.71
N VAL A 49 2.83 27.86 -17.81
CA VAL A 49 2.16 26.53 -17.76
C VAL A 49 0.66 26.68 -17.57
N LEU A 50 0.22 27.53 -16.63
CA LEU A 50 -1.21 27.71 -16.38
C LEU A 50 -1.95 28.35 -17.56
N SER A 51 -1.30 29.27 -18.30
CA SER A 51 -1.87 29.96 -19.47
C SER A 51 -1.74 29.19 -20.77
N SER A 52 -0.89 28.14 -20.84
CA SER A 52 -0.70 27.33 -22.05
C SER A 52 -1.91 26.44 -22.37
N VAL A 53 -1.91 25.88 -23.57
CA VAL A 53 -3.01 25.05 -24.09
C VAL A 53 -3.16 23.77 -23.25
N TRP A 54 -4.40 23.40 -22.95
CA TRP A 54 -4.76 22.14 -22.29
C TRP A 54 -4.93 21.04 -23.33
N THR A 55 -4.27 19.91 -23.16
CA THR A 55 -4.30 18.78 -24.12
C THR A 55 -4.33 17.45 -23.39
N LEU A 56 -4.86 16.42 -24.04
CA LEU A 56 -4.82 15.02 -23.61
C LEU A 56 -3.72 14.22 -24.32
N GLU A 57 -2.85 14.87 -25.08
CA GLU A 57 -1.80 14.23 -25.87
C GLU A 57 -0.91 13.32 -25.01
N SER A 58 -0.49 13.80 -23.84
CA SER A 58 0.35 13.01 -22.92
C SER A 58 -0.33 11.73 -22.47
N TYR A 59 -1.65 11.74 -22.24
CA TYR A 59 -2.42 10.54 -21.89
C TYR A 59 -2.52 9.56 -23.06
N ALA A 60 -2.74 10.05 -24.30
CA ALA A 60 -2.78 9.22 -25.50
C ALA A 60 -1.42 8.53 -25.71
N VAL A 61 -0.31 9.29 -25.65
CA VAL A 61 1.04 8.74 -25.79
C VAL A 61 1.37 7.71 -24.71
N VAL A 62 0.97 7.94 -23.46
CA VAL A 62 1.17 6.99 -22.34
C VAL A 62 0.39 5.70 -22.59
N GLN A 63 -0.82 5.79 -23.14
CA GLN A 63 -1.64 4.65 -23.49
C GLN A 63 -1.06 3.82 -24.65
N ASP A 64 -0.64 4.50 -25.73
CA ASP A 64 -0.21 3.84 -26.98
C ASP A 64 1.21 3.26 -26.88
N ARG A 65 2.13 3.95 -26.16
CA ARG A 65 3.56 3.61 -26.16
C ARG A 65 3.88 2.26 -25.54
N SER A 66 3.09 1.77 -24.56
CA SER A 66 3.59 0.68 -23.73
C SER A 66 2.54 -0.17 -23.03
N ASP A 67 1.38 -0.37 -23.63
CA ASP A 67 0.39 -1.29 -23.06
C ASP A 67 0.15 -1.04 -21.55
N TYR A 68 -0.34 0.17 -21.24
CA TYR A 68 -0.70 0.57 -19.87
C TYR A 68 -1.50 -0.52 -19.14
N PHE A 69 -2.45 -1.16 -19.83
CA PHE A 69 -3.28 -2.20 -19.25
C PHE A 69 -2.49 -3.43 -18.80
N LYS A 70 -1.40 -3.77 -19.46
CA LYS A 70 -0.50 -4.84 -19.02
C LYS A 70 0.15 -4.50 -17.69
N HIS A 71 0.70 -3.30 -17.55
CA HIS A 71 1.33 -2.83 -16.32
C HIS A 71 0.31 -2.68 -15.18
N PHE A 72 -0.89 -2.18 -15.50
CA PHE A 72 -2.01 -2.11 -14.57
C PHE A 72 -2.40 -3.51 -14.07
N THR A 73 -2.60 -4.47 -14.98
CA THR A 73 -2.95 -5.85 -14.63
C THR A 73 -1.85 -6.50 -13.80
N ASN A 74 -0.57 -6.24 -14.12
CA ASN A 74 0.54 -6.70 -13.30
C ASN A 74 0.46 -6.13 -11.88
N SER A 75 0.22 -4.82 -11.72
CA SER A 75 0.06 -4.19 -10.41
C SER A 75 -1.08 -4.83 -9.61
N VAL A 76 -2.24 -5.04 -10.23
CA VAL A 76 -3.40 -5.66 -9.59
C VAL A 76 -3.07 -7.09 -9.12
N ILE A 77 -2.53 -7.92 -10.02
CA ILE A 77 -2.19 -9.32 -9.70
C ILE A 77 -1.15 -9.39 -8.59
N ILE A 78 -0.10 -8.57 -8.67
CA ILE A 78 0.99 -8.58 -7.70
C ILE A 78 0.50 -8.07 -6.35
N ALA A 79 -0.20 -6.94 -6.29
CA ALA A 79 -0.68 -6.37 -5.04
C ALA A 79 -1.72 -7.26 -4.35
N LEU A 80 -2.72 -7.75 -5.09
CA LEU A 80 -3.72 -8.65 -4.52
C LEU A 80 -3.15 -10.03 -4.21
N GLY A 81 -2.33 -10.59 -5.08
CA GLY A 81 -1.71 -11.91 -4.88
C GLY A 81 -0.82 -11.93 -3.64
N SER A 82 0.08 -10.95 -3.48
CA SER A 82 0.96 -10.85 -2.31
C SER A 82 0.17 -10.61 -1.02
N THR A 83 -0.90 -9.81 -1.10
CA THR A 83 -1.78 -9.54 0.04
C THR A 83 -2.55 -10.80 0.47
N LEU A 84 -3.19 -11.49 -0.47
CA LEU A 84 -3.97 -12.69 -0.17
C LEU A 84 -3.09 -13.81 0.40
N LEU A 85 -1.93 -14.06 -0.20
CA LEU A 85 -0.97 -15.03 0.35
C LEU A 85 -0.47 -14.61 1.73
N GLY A 86 -0.17 -13.32 1.92
CA GLY A 86 0.24 -12.78 3.20
C GLY A 86 -0.81 -12.98 4.29
N ILE A 87 -2.08 -12.70 4.01
CA ILE A 87 -3.20 -12.91 4.94
C ILE A 87 -3.39 -14.40 5.26
N LEU A 88 -3.33 -15.28 4.25
CA LEU A 88 -3.48 -16.73 4.47
C LEU A 88 -2.43 -17.28 5.44
N VAL A 89 -1.19 -16.79 5.37
CA VAL A 89 -0.11 -17.19 6.29
C VAL A 89 -0.23 -16.48 7.63
N ALA A 90 -0.55 -15.18 7.61
CA ALA A 90 -0.51 -14.34 8.80
C ALA A 90 -1.69 -14.59 9.76
N VAL A 91 -2.89 -14.94 9.26
CA VAL A 91 -4.06 -15.20 10.12
C VAL A 91 -3.80 -16.32 11.14
N PRO A 92 -3.40 -17.53 10.73
CA PRO A 92 -3.11 -18.60 11.70
C PRO A 92 -1.89 -18.29 12.56
N ALA A 93 -0.87 -17.60 12.04
CA ALA A 93 0.29 -17.20 12.81
C ALA A 93 -0.09 -16.18 13.91
N ALA A 94 -0.82 -15.14 13.56
CA ALA A 94 -1.27 -14.11 14.49
C ALA A 94 -2.24 -14.68 15.54
N TRP A 95 -3.15 -15.60 15.14
CA TRP A 95 -4.02 -16.32 16.05
C TRP A 95 -3.21 -17.08 17.10
N SER A 96 -2.27 -17.91 16.67
CA SER A 96 -1.40 -18.67 17.59
C SER A 96 -0.65 -17.75 18.55
N MET A 97 -0.13 -16.63 18.07
CA MET A 97 0.59 -15.65 18.89
C MET A 97 -0.32 -14.90 19.87
N ALA A 98 -1.59 -14.66 19.52
CA ALA A 98 -2.53 -13.91 20.34
C ALA A 98 -3.19 -14.77 21.44
N PHE A 99 -3.64 -15.99 21.09
CA PHE A 99 -4.47 -16.83 21.97
C PHE A 99 -3.73 -18.04 22.55
N VAL A 100 -2.58 -18.44 21.97
CA VAL A 100 -1.72 -19.50 22.50
C VAL A 100 -0.27 -18.98 22.60
N PRO A 101 -0.04 -17.88 23.36
CA PRO A 101 1.27 -17.27 23.39
C PRO A 101 2.30 -18.16 24.08
N SER A 102 3.49 -18.23 23.49
CA SER A 102 4.66 -18.86 24.10
C SER A 102 5.58 -17.81 24.73
N LYS A 103 6.53 -18.24 25.54
CA LYS A 103 7.59 -17.35 26.08
C LYS A 103 8.39 -16.62 24.99
N ARG A 104 8.39 -17.16 23.76
CA ARG A 104 9.14 -16.61 22.61
C ARG A 104 8.29 -15.69 21.72
N THR A 105 6.97 -15.64 21.88
CA THR A 105 6.06 -14.87 21.01
C THR A 105 6.49 -13.41 20.84
N ARG A 106 6.81 -12.72 21.95
CA ARG A 106 7.29 -11.34 21.91
C ARG A 106 8.60 -11.22 21.14
N GLY A 107 9.54 -12.14 21.36
CA GLY A 107 10.82 -12.15 20.66
C GLY A 107 10.66 -12.37 19.16
N ILE A 108 9.78 -13.29 18.74
CA ILE A 108 9.47 -13.55 17.32
C ILE A 108 8.87 -12.32 16.67
N LEU A 109 7.87 -11.69 17.30
CA LEU A 109 7.26 -10.47 16.78
C LEU A 109 8.28 -9.33 16.61
N MET A 110 9.13 -9.12 17.60
CA MET A 110 10.18 -8.10 17.54
C MET A 110 11.23 -8.43 16.47
N TRP A 111 11.61 -9.69 16.34
CA TRP A 111 12.51 -10.16 15.29
C TRP A 111 11.91 -9.94 13.90
N MET A 112 10.64 -10.28 13.68
CA MET A 112 9.95 -10.03 12.41
C MET A 112 9.95 -8.54 12.07
N LEU A 113 9.66 -7.65 13.02
CA LEU A 113 9.71 -6.21 12.77
C LEU A 113 11.12 -5.71 12.48
N SER A 114 12.13 -6.27 13.15
CA SER A 114 13.52 -5.87 12.90
C SER A 114 13.98 -6.18 11.48
N THR A 115 13.43 -7.20 10.82
CA THR A 115 13.72 -7.49 9.40
C THR A 115 13.30 -6.35 8.47
N LYS A 116 12.28 -5.57 8.84
CA LYS A 116 11.87 -4.38 8.07
C LYS A 116 12.84 -3.21 8.18
N MET A 117 13.71 -3.21 9.19
CA MET A 117 14.75 -2.19 9.37
C MET A 117 16.01 -2.47 8.54
N LEU A 118 16.14 -3.68 7.99
CA LEU A 118 17.24 -4.00 7.09
C LEU A 118 17.13 -3.19 5.79
N PRO A 119 18.19 -2.50 5.36
CA PRO A 119 18.21 -1.83 4.07
C PRO A 119 18.00 -2.83 2.93
N ALA A 120 16.97 -2.62 2.12
CA ALA A 120 16.64 -3.52 1.01
C ALA A 120 17.82 -3.73 0.04
N VAL A 121 18.63 -2.70 -0.18
CA VAL A 121 19.85 -2.76 -1.00
C VAL A 121 20.84 -3.80 -0.49
N GLY A 122 20.99 -3.97 0.84
CA GLY A 122 21.93 -4.93 1.43
C GLY A 122 21.58 -6.41 1.15
N VAL A 123 20.29 -6.69 0.89
CA VAL A 123 19.83 -8.06 0.62
C VAL A 123 19.41 -8.26 -0.85
N LEU A 124 19.52 -7.23 -1.67
CA LEU A 124 19.13 -7.30 -3.09
C LEU A 124 19.92 -8.35 -3.86
N TYR A 125 21.26 -8.35 -3.73
CA TYR A 125 22.12 -9.23 -4.50
C TYR A 125 21.86 -10.72 -4.24
N PRO A 126 21.79 -11.22 -2.99
CA PRO A 126 21.47 -12.62 -2.73
C PRO A 126 20.06 -13.00 -3.20
N ILE A 127 19.07 -12.12 -3.06
CA ILE A 127 17.71 -12.38 -3.56
C ILE A 127 17.71 -12.41 -5.09
N TYR A 128 18.42 -11.53 -5.75
CA TYR A 128 18.53 -11.51 -7.21
C TYR A 128 19.14 -12.80 -7.76
N LEU A 129 20.22 -13.30 -7.15
CA LEU A 129 20.83 -14.59 -7.52
C LEU A 129 19.85 -15.76 -7.33
N LEU A 130 19.14 -15.79 -6.21
CA LEU A 130 18.12 -16.80 -5.94
C LEU A 130 17.01 -16.76 -7.01
N PHE A 131 16.60 -15.57 -7.44
CA PHE A 131 15.60 -15.41 -8.49
C PHE A 131 16.07 -15.89 -9.86
N ILE A 132 17.37 -15.74 -10.16
CA ILE A 132 17.98 -16.35 -11.37
C ILE A 132 17.88 -17.86 -11.30
N GLU A 133 18.37 -18.47 -10.21
CA GLU A 133 18.39 -19.93 -10.04
C GLU A 133 17.00 -20.56 -10.09
N LEU A 134 16.00 -19.88 -9.52
CA LEU A 134 14.61 -20.35 -9.51
C LEU A 134 13.83 -19.98 -10.78
N GLY A 135 14.41 -19.22 -11.72
CA GLY A 135 13.73 -18.75 -12.92
C GLY A 135 12.59 -17.78 -12.63
N LEU A 136 12.67 -17.03 -11.53
CA LEU A 136 11.63 -16.10 -11.06
C LEU A 136 11.85 -14.65 -11.48
N LEU A 137 12.98 -14.32 -12.13
CA LEU A 137 13.20 -12.98 -12.68
C LEU A 137 12.12 -12.65 -13.71
N ASP A 138 11.70 -11.39 -13.71
CA ASP A 138 10.66 -10.85 -14.60
C ASP A 138 9.38 -11.70 -14.61
N SER A 139 8.97 -12.19 -13.41
CA SER A 139 7.77 -12.99 -13.22
C SER A 139 6.83 -12.38 -12.18
N ARG A 140 5.50 -12.43 -12.45
CA ARG A 140 4.46 -12.03 -11.50
C ARG A 140 4.54 -12.85 -10.21
N THR A 141 4.76 -14.16 -10.35
CA THR A 141 4.88 -15.08 -9.21
C THR A 141 6.06 -14.70 -8.31
N GLY A 142 7.22 -14.39 -8.89
CA GLY A 142 8.38 -13.92 -8.13
C GLY A 142 8.06 -12.67 -7.32
N LEU A 143 7.45 -11.64 -7.95
CA LEU A 143 7.06 -10.43 -7.23
C LEU A 143 6.00 -10.68 -6.17
N VAL A 144 5.00 -11.53 -6.43
CA VAL A 144 3.98 -11.89 -5.44
C VAL A 144 4.64 -12.50 -4.20
N VAL A 145 5.58 -13.44 -4.38
CA VAL A 145 6.27 -14.11 -3.27
C VAL A 145 7.16 -13.14 -2.50
N VAL A 146 7.99 -12.34 -3.19
CA VAL A 146 8.91 -11.43 -2.49
C VAL A 146 8.15 -10.34 -1.74
N LEU A 147 7.10 -9.76 -2.32
CA LEU A 147 6.31 -8.72 -1.65
C LEU A 147 5.50 -9.31 -0.48
N MET A 148 4.99 -10.53 -0.61
CA MET A 148 4.36 -11.23 0.51
C MET A 148 5.34 -11.38 1.66
N LEU A 149 6.56 -11.92 1.42
CA LEU A 149 7.57 -12.13 2.45
C LEU A 149 8.01 -10.83 3.14
N ILE A 150 8.24 -9.78 2.35
CA ILE A 150 8.66 -8.48 2.88
C ILE A 150 7.58 -7.85 3.75
N ASN A 151 6.30 -7.99 3.38
CA ASN A 151 5.19 -7.37 4.11
C ASN A 151 4.63 -8.27 5.22
N LEU A 152 4.94 -9.56 5.25
CA LEU A 152 4.46 -10.51 6.24
C LEU A 152 4.62 -10.03 7.69
N PRO A 153 5.77 -9.43 8.11
CA PRO A 153 5.94 -8.91 9.46
C PRO A 153 4.87 -7.89 9.88
N ILE A 154 4.54 -6.96 8.98
CA ILE A 154 3.52 -5.93 9.25
C ILE A 154 2.13 -6.56 9.29
N ILE A 155 1.82 -7.47 8.37
CA ILE A 155 0.52 -8.16 8.32
C ILE A 155 0.29 -8.94 9.62
N VAL A 156 1.28 -9.74 10.05
CA VAL A 156 1.20 -10.53 11.29
C VAL A 156 1.06 -9.61 12.51
N TRP A 157 1.85 -8.54 12.58
CA TRP A 157 1.79 -7.59 13.69
C TRP A 157 0.41 -6.92 13.80
N MET A 158 -0.15 -6.45 12.68
CA MET A 158 -1.47 -5.83 12.68
C MET A 158 -2.55 -6.81 13.12
N LEU A 159 -2.59 -8.00 12.52
CA LEU A 159 -3.57 -9.02 12.89
C LEU A 159 -3.41 -9.45 14.33
N TYR A 160 -2.19 -9.64 14.82
CA TYR A 160 -1.91 -9.94 16.22
C TYR A 160 -2.49 -8.87 17.15
N THR A 161 -2.31 -7.60 16.84
CA THR A 161 -2.84 -6.49 17.63
C THR A 161 -4.35 -6.50 17.68
N TYR A 162 -5.01 -6.72 16.53
CA TYR A 162 -6.46 -6.84 16.46
C TYR A 162 -6.99 -8.06 17.22
N PHE A 163 -6.36 -9.20 17.07
CA PHE A 163 -6.79 -10.42 17.77
C PHE A 163 -6.67 -10.29 19.29
N ARG A 164 -5.68 -9.55 19.77
CA ARG A 164 -5.50 -9.26 21.20
C ARG A 164 -6.62 -8.40 21.79
N GLU A 165 -7.40 -7.71 20.99
CA GLU A 165 -8.56 -6.93 21.44
C GLU A 165 -9.83 -7.79 21.58
N ILE A 166 -9.84 -8.99 20.98
CA ILE A 166 -10.95 -9.94 21.10
C ILE A 166 -10.82 -10.68 22.45
N PRO A 167 -11.87 -10.66 23.31
CA PRO A 167 -11.84 -11.37 24.56
C PRO A 167 -11.63 -12.88 24.36
N ALA A 168 -10.67 -13.47 25.08
CA ALA A 168 -10.34 -14.88 24.95
C ALA A 168 -11.52 -15.80 25.35
N GLU A 169 -12.37 -15.32 26.25
CA GLU A 169 -13.54 -16.02 26.75
C GLU A 169 -14.51 -16.43 25.64
N ILE A 170 -14.57 -15.66 24.56
CA ILE A 170 -15.41 -15.99 23.38
C ILE A 170 -14.92 -17.26 22.70
N LEU A 171 -13.60 -17.39 22.53
CA LEU A 171 -13.00 -18.58 21.93
C LEU A 171 -13.06 -19.77 22.88
N GLU A 172 -12.94 -19.55 24.20
CA GLU A 172 -13.12 -20.59 25.21
C GLU A 172 -14.54 -21.10 25.20
N ALA A 173 -15.56 -20.23 25.13
CA ALA A 173 -16.96 -20.63 25.01
C ALA A 173 -17.19 -21.46 23.74
N ALA A 174 -16.66 -21.04 22.59
CA ALA A 174 -16.78 -21.82 21.36
C ALA A 174 -16.17 -23.22 21.48
N ARG A 175 -15.04 -23.36 22.17
CA ARG A 175 -14.40 -24.65 22.43
C ARG A 175 -15.26 -25.52 23.37
N MET A 176 -15.92 -24.94 24.37
CA MET A 176 -16.88 -25.64 25.25
C MET A 176 -18.09 -26.12 24.46
N ASP A 177 -18.51 -25.41 23.42
CA ASP A 177 -19.56 -25.80 22.48
C ASP A 177 -19.09 -26.84 21.43
N GLY A 178 -17.84 -27.32 21.54
CA GLY A 178 -17.28 -28.36 20.67
C GLY A 178 -16.64 -27.86 19.38
N ALA A 179 -16.38 -26.55 19.25
CA ALA A 179 -15.68 -26.02 18.08
C ALA A 179 -14.22 -26.54 18.01
N ASN A 180 -13.87 -27.12 16.87
CA ASN A 180 -12.47 -27.42 16.58
C ASN A 180 -11.75 -26.16 16.08
N LEU A 181 -10.41 -26.21 15.97
CA LEU A 181 -9.57 -25.09 15.58
C LEU A 181 -10.04 -24.42 14.26
N ARG A 182 -10.45 -25.22 13.28
CA ARG A 182 -10.93 -24.70 12.00
C ARG A 182 -12.24 -23.93 12.16
N SER A 183 -13.17 -24.47 12.93
CA SER A 183 -14.45 -23.83 13.24
C SER A 183 -14.25 -22.56 14.04
N GLU A 184 -13.37 -22.57 15.05
CA GLU A 184 -12.99 -21.40 15.83
C GLU A 184 -12.46 -20.28 14.96
N LEU A 185 -11.50 -20.59 14.05
CA LEU A 185 -10.91 -19.60 13.15
C LEU A 185 -11.93 -19.05 12.15
N LEU A 186 -12.67 -19.92 11.47
CA LEU A 186 -13.51 -19.49 10.34
C LEU A 186 -14.85 -18.89 10.76
N TYR A 187 -15.48 -19.44 11.81
CA TYR A 187 -16.86 -19.10 12.18
C TYR A 187 -16.96 -18.20 13.42
N VAL A 188 -15.91 -18.11 14.23
CA VAL A 188 -15.90 -17.28 15.42
C VAL A 188 -14.93 -16.11 15.27
N LEU A 189 -13.64 -16.38 15.15
CA LEU A 189 -12.62 -15.35 15.12
C LEU A 189 -12.69 -14.46 13.86
N THR A 190 -12.74 -15.09 12.68
CA THR A 190 -12.71 -14.34 11.41
C THR A 190 -13.85 -13.33 11.30
N PRO A 191 -15.14 -13.68 11.58
CA PRO A 191 -16.23 -12.72 11.55
C PRO A 191 -16.03 -11.53 12.51
N MET A 192 -15.52 -11.78 13.70
CA MET A 192 -15.23 -10.72 14.69
C MET A 192 -14.06 -9.83 14.24
N ALA A 193 -13.07 -10.42 13.58
CA ALA A 193 -11.86 -9.75 13.13
C ALA A 193 -11.98 -9.10 11.73
N ILE A 194 -13.13 -9.22 11.04
CA ILE A 194 -13.32 -8.63 9.69
C ILE A 194 -12.84 -7.18 9.60
N PRO A 195 -13.14 -6.26 10.53
CA PRO A 195 -12.66 -4.87 10.42
C PRO A 195 -11.13 -4.77 10.46
N GLY A 196 -10.47 -5.56 11.32
CA GLY A 196 -9.02 -5.61 11.42
C GLY A 196 -8.37 -6.26 10.20
N ILE A 197 -8.93 -7.38 9.73
CA ILE A 197 -8.46 -8.06 8.52
C ILE A 197 -8.62 -7.14 7.29
N ALA A 198 -9.77 -6.48 7.14
CA ALA A 198 -10.01 -5.56 6.02
C ALA A 198 -9.03 -4.37 6.02
N SER A 199 -8.76 -3.79 7.21
CA SER A 199 -7.77 -2.72 7.35
C SER A 199 -6.35 -3.19 7.01
N THR A 200 -6.00 -4.40 7.43
CA THR A 200 -4.70 -5.02 7.13
C THR A 200 -4.55 -5.31 5.63
N ILE A 201 -5.58 -5.87 4.99
CA ILE A 201 -5.61 -6.10 3.54
C ILE A 201 -5.39 -4.78 2.81
N LEU A 202 -6.16 -3.75 3.14
CA LEU A 202 -6.08 -2.47 2.46
C LEU A 202 -4.70 -1.83 2.60
N LEU A 203 -4.13 -1.80 3.82
CA LEU A 203 -2.80 -1.28 4.02
C LEU A 203 -1.77 -2.06 3.20
N ASN A 204 -1.85 -3.39 3.19
CA ASN A 204 -0.89 -4.20 2.44
C ASN A 204 -1.03 -4.03 0.93
N VAL A 205 -2.25 -3.90 0.40
CA VAL A 205 -2.47 -3.58 -1.01
C VAL A 205 -1.82 -2.24 -1.37
N ILE A 206 -1.98 -1.21 -0.52
CA ILE A 206 -1.33 0.10 -0.73
C ILE A 206 0.20 -0.03 -0.71
N LEU A 207 0.76 -0.78 0.25
CA LEU A 207 2.21 -1.00 0.34
C LEU A 207 2.75 -1.74 -0.89
N ALA A 208 2.08 -2.80 -1.31
CA ALA A 208 2.49 -3.59 -2.48
C ALA A 208 2.31 -2.83 -3.80
N TRP A 209 1.26 -2.01 -3.92
CA TRP A 209 1.02 -1.17 -5.10
C TRP A 209 2.09 -0.09 -5.29
N ASN A 210 2.54 0.52 -4.20
CA ASN A 210 3.54 1.60 -4.25
C ASN A 210 4.98 1.07 -4.18
N GLU A 211 5.17 -0.24 -4.14
CA GLU A 211 6.50 -0.82 -4.05
C GLU A 211 7.25 -0.59 -5.37
N ALA A 212 8.39 0.09 -5.31
CA ALA A 212 9.20 0.42 -6.46
C ALA A 212 10.58 -0.27 -6.45
N PHE A 213 11.20 -0.44 -5.27
CA PHE A 213 12.56 -0.93 -5.18
C PHE A 213 12.69 -2.36 -5.73
N TRP A 214 11.90 -3.30 -5.23
CA TRP A 214 11.95 -4.69 -5.69
C TRP A 214 11.42 -4.85 -7.10
N THR A 215 10.40 -4.09 -7.47
CA THR A 215 9.84 -4.14 -8.82
C THR A 215 10.83 -3.67 -9.88
N LEU A 216 11.56 -2.58 -9.64
CA LEU A 216 12.57 -2.07 -10.56
C LEU A 216 13.79 -2.97 -10.70
N ASN A 217 14.13 -3.71 -9.65
CA ASN A 217 15.31 -4.57 -9.65
C ASN A 217 15.03 -6.01 -10.07
N LEU A 218 13.80 -6.52 -9.94
CA LEU A 218 13.46 -7.92 -10.23
C LEU A 218 12.60 -8.10 -11.48
N THR A 219 12.15 -7.01 -12.13
CA THR A 219 11.38 -7.09 -13.38
C THR A 219 11.99 -6.25 -14.49
N ALA A 220 11.64 -6.61 -15.71
CA ALA A 220 12.06 -5.87 -16.90
C ALA A 220 10.86 -5.54 -17.80
N ALA A 221 10.29 -6.53 -18.52
CA ALA A 221 9.27 -6.27 -19.53
C ALA A 221 7.96 -7.05 -19.32
N LYS A 222 8.03 -8.30 -18.82
CA LYS A 222 6.84 -9.17 -18.72
C LYS A 222 6.00 -8.87 -17.50
N ALA A 223 6.63 -8.75 -16.33
CA ALA A 223 5.98 -8.61 -15.05
C ALA A 223 6.04 -7.18 -14.47
N ALA A 224 6.62 -6.24 -15.19
CA ALA A 224 6.74 -4.86 -14.74
C ALA A 224 5.38 -4.24 -14.35
N PRO A 225 5.20 -3.78 -13.09
CA PRO A 225 3.98 -3.11 -12.64
C PRO A 225 4.01 -1.63 -13.00
N LEU A 226 2.97 -0.88 -12.60
CA LEU A 226 2.85 0.56 -12.87
C LEU A 226 3.99 1.39 -12.28
N THR A 227 4.55 1.01 -11.15
CA THR A 227 5.71 1.71 -10.56
C THR A 227 6.94 1.65 -11.47
N ALA A 228 7.22 0.50 -12.05
CA ALA A 228 8.30 0.36 -13.05
C ALA A 228 7.96 1.10 -14.35
N PHE A 229 6.70 1.07 -14.77
CA PHE A 229 6.22 1.80 -15.94
C PHE A 229 6.39 3.32 -15.79
N ILE A 230 5.97 3.90 -14.66
CA ILE A 230 6.16 5.33 -14.37
C ILE A 230 7.65 5.69 -14.39
N ALA A 231 8.50 4.86 -13.76
CA ALA A 231 9.94 5.09 -13.71
C ALA A 231 10.59 5.14 -15.11
N SER A 232 10.01 4.47 -16.11
CA SER A 232 10.52 4.50 -17.50
C SER A 232 10.41 5.88 -18.17
N TYR A 233 9.57 6.79 -17.67
CA TYR A 233 9.49 8.18 -18.12
C TYR A 233 10.54 9.10 -17.48
N SER A 234 11.29 8.62 -16.48
CA SER A 234 12.44 9.30 -15.89
C SER A 234 13.71 8.66 -16.44
N SER A 235 14.02 8.92 -17.71
CA SER A 235 15.16 8.33 -18.41
C SER A 235 16.34 9.30 -18.48
N PRO A 236 17.59 8.81 -18.67
CA PRO A 236 18.75 9.67 -18.93
C PRO A 236 18.64 10.51 -20.23
N GLU A 237 17.76 10.11 -21.14
CA GLU A 237 17.52 10.82 -22.41
C GLU A 237 16.68 12.09 -22.22
N GLY A 238 16.09 12.30 -21.04
CA GLY A 238 15.30 13.47 -20.71
C GLY A 238 14.22 13.19 -19.65
N LEU A 239 13.79 14.25 -18.98
CA LEU A 239 12.66 14.21 -18.06
C LEU A 239 11.40 14.55 -18.86
N PHE A 240 10.55 13.57 -19.05
CA PHE A 240 9.26 13.74 -19.75
C PHE A 240 8.18 14.16 -18.74
N TYR A 241 8.22 15.41 -18.31
CA TYR A 241 7.38 15.91 -17.20
C TYR A 241 5.88 15.74 -17.42
N ALA A 242 5.38 16.04 -18.63
CA ALA A 242 3.96 15.92 -18.92
C ALA A 242 3.52 14.44 -19.00
N LYS A 243 4.29 13.59 -19.68
CA LYS A 243 4.02 12.14 -19.78
C LYS A 243 4.20 11.44 -18.46
N LEU A 244 5.25 11.77 -17.69
CA LEU A 244 5.45 11.26 -16.33
C LEU A 244 4.27 11.63 -15.43
N SER A 245 3.79 12.87 -15.54
CA SER A 245 2.63 13.34 -14.78
C SER A 245 1.35 12.62 -15.20
N ALA A 246 1.12 12.43 -16.50
CA ALA A 246 -0.04 11.67 -16.99
C ALA A 246 -0.01 10.20 -16.54
N ALA A 247 1.14 9.52 -16.67
CA ALA A 247 1.33 8.16 -16.20
C ALA A 247 1.10 8.05 -14.68
N SER A 248 1.60 9.02 -13.90
CA SER A 248 1.42 9.07 -12.45
C SER A 248 -0.05 9.26 -12.06
N VAL A 249 -0.76 10.17 -12.72
CA VAL A 249 -2.21 10.37 -12.49
C VAL A 249 -2.98 9.09 -12.79
N MET A 250 -2.73 8.45 -13.92
CA MET A 250 -3.38 7.18 -14.28
C MET A 250 -3.08 6.06 -13.26
N ALA A 251 -1.85 5.99 -12.74
CA ALA A 251 -1.45 4.95 -11.79
C ALA A 251 -1.99 5.19 -10.36
N ILE A 252 -2.19 6.45 -9.98
CA ILE A 252 -2.72 6.81 -8.66
C ILE A 252 -4.23 6.60 -8.58
N MET A 253 -4.98 6.76 -9.67
CA MET A 253 -6.45 6.70 -9.68
C MET A 253 -7.03 5.43 -9.04
N PRO A 254 -6.55 4.21 -9.32
CA PRO A 254 -7.08 3.00 -8.70
C PRO A 254 -6.93 2.97 -7.17
N ILE A 255 -5.78 3.44 -6.67
CA ILE A 255 -5.51 3.53 -5.22
C ILE A 255 -6.35 4.62 -4.55
N LEU A 256 -6.54 5.77 -5.20
CA LEU A 256 -7.44 6.81 -4.69
C LEU A 256 -8.88 6.31 -4.58
N ILE A 257 -9.37 5.59 -5.59
CA ILE A 257 -10.70 4.99 -5.58
C ILE A 257 -10.81 3.98 -4.43
N MET A 258 -9.86 3.05 -4.30
CA MET A 258 -9.83 2.10 -3.19
C MET A 258 -9.77 2.80 -1.83
N GLY A 259 -8.90 3.80 -1.68
CA GLY A 259 -8.75 4.57 -0.45
C GLY A 259 -10.03 5.32 -0.08
N TRP A 260 -10.73 5.89 -1.05
CA TRP A 260 -12.00 6.57 -0.85
C TRP A 260 -13.08 5.64 -0.28
N PHE A 261 -13.26 4.47 -0.87
CA PHE A 261 -14.23 3.49 -0.37
C PHE A 261 -13.84 2.89 0.99
N SER A 262 -12.56 2.84 1.27
CA SER A 262 -12.02 2.15 2.45
C SER A 262 -11.60 3.11 3.58
N GLN A 263 -11.78 4.44 3.41
CA GLN A 263 -11.35 5.43 4.40
C GLN A 263 -11.91 5.19 5.81
N LYS A 264 -13.16 4.73 5.92
CA LYS A 264 -13.79 4.42 7.21
C LYS A 264 -13.11 3.24 7.92
N GLN A 265 -12.73 2.22 7.17
CA GLN A 265 -12.00 1.05 7.69
C GLN A 265 -10.58 1.42 8.08
N LEU A 266 -9.89 2.24 7.26
CA LEU A 266 -8.56 2.75 7.58
C LEU A 266 -8.55 3.56 8.88
N VAL A 267 -9.46 4.52 9.02
CA VAL A 267 -9.55 5.34 10.23
C VAL A 267 -9.84 4.46 11.44
N ARG A 268 -10.80 3.53 11.37
CA ARG A 268 -11.06 2.58 12.47
C ARG A 268 -9.84 1.74 12.79
N GLY A 269 -9.16 1.20 11.76
CA GLY A 269 -7.98 0.36 11.95
C GLY A 269 -6.79 1.09 12.56
N LEU A 270 -6.56 2.35 12.20
CA LEU A 270 -5.45 3.14 12.75
C LEU A 270 -5.76 3.76 14.12
N THR A 271 -7.04 3.91 14.47
CA THR A 271 -7.46 4.47 15.76
C THR A 271 -7.74 3.40 16.82
N PHE A 272 -7.90 2.14 16.45
CA PHE A 272 -7.94 1.02 17.39
C PHE A 272 -6.59 0.95 18.14
N GLY A 273 -6.60 1.25 19.44
CA GLY A 273 -5.42 1.34 20.29
C GLY A 273 -4.97 2.77 20.65
N ALA A 274 -5.44 3.81 19.96
CA ALA A 274 -5.12 5.21 20.29
C ALA A 274 -6.21 5.90 21.15
N VAL A 275 -7.40 5.32 21.25
CA VAL A 275 -8.51 5.83 22.08
C VAL A 275 -8.82 4.76 23.11
N LYS A 276 -8.20 4.89 24.29
CA LYS A 276 -8.68 4.31 25.54
C LYS A 276 -9.50 5.33 26.29
#